data_3339da93a05da5041f085db6b6f316e9
#
_entry.id   3339da93a05da5041f085db6b6f316e9
#
_cell.length_a   1.000
_cell.length_b   1.000
_cell.length_c   1.000
_cell.angle_alpha   90.00
_cell.angle_beta   90.00
_cell.angle_gamma   90.00
#
_symmetry.space_group_name_H-M   'P 1'
#
loop_
_entity.id
_entity.type
_entity.pdbx_description
1 polymer ?
#
loop_
_entity_poly.entity_id
_entity_poly.type
_entity_poly.pdbx_seq_one_letter_code
_entity_poly.pdbx_strand_id
1 'polypeptide(L)'
;EMGAPTAERFQSAAATPDFPKICFKAMEPLPLAEVCPRADAAALELLGTILVLEPTRRATADQALEARFLEGPDAPRVDLATLALSTAAACDAKRSAQVDSDEEDWNRGGWEGLG
;
A
#
# COMPACT_ATOMS: atom_id res chain seq x y z
N GLU A 1 -12.49 -7.34 -3.55
CA GLU A 1 -12.33 -7.69 -4.98
C GLU A 1 -10.88 -8.04 -5.39
N MET A 2 -9.99 -8.25 -4.45
CA MET A 2 -8.59 -8.61 -4.74
C MET A 2 -8.43 -10.12 -4.77
N GLY A 3 -8.79 -10.76 -5.89
CA GLY A 3 -8.44 -12.14 -6.15
C GLY A 3 -7.06 -12.27 -6.82
N ALA A 4 -6.65 -13.49 -7.16
CA ALA A 4 -5.39 -13.72 -7.86
C ALA A 4 -5.28 -12.88 -9.14
N PRO A 5 -4.13 -12.29 -9.44
CA PRO A 5 -3.90 -11.55 -10.68
C PRO A 5 -3.92 -12.53 -11.86
N THR A 6 -4.89 -12.37 -12.74
CA THR A 6 -4.96 -13.09 -14.02
C THR A 6 -4.58 -12.15 -15.16
N ALA A 7 -4.20 -12.70 -16.31
CA ALA A 7 -3.87 -11.90 -17.49
C ALA A 7 -5.02 -10.98 -17.93
N GLU A 8 -6.27 -11.38 -17.70
CA GLU A 8 -7.45 -10.57 -18.01
C GLU A 8 -7.66 -9.40 -17.03
N ARG A 9 -7.32 -9.60 -15.78
CA ARG A 9 -7.51 -8.60 -14.70
C ARG A 9 -6.33 -7.66 -14.54
N PHE A 10 -5.14 -8.06 -15.01
CA PHE A 10 -3.90 -7.32 -14.90
C PHE A 10 -3.15 -7.34 -16.23
N GLN A 11 -3.72 -6.69 -17.25
CA GLN A 11 -3.24 -6.72 -18.62
C GLN A 11 -1.86 -6.09 -18.77
N SER A 12 -1.58 -5.00 -18.04
CA SER A 12 -0.28 -4.35 -18.09
C SER A 12 0.85 -5.24 -17.55
N ALA A 13 0.60 -6.02 -16.52
CA ALA A 13 1.57 -7.01 -16.02
C ALA A 13 1.69 -8.22 -16.96
N ALA A 14 0.58 -8.67 -17.54
CA ALA A 14 0.58 -9.78 -18.50
C ALA A 14 1.45 -9.52 -19.74
N ALA A 15 1.67 -8.25 -20.09
CA ALA A 15 2.57 -7.84 -21.16
C ALA A 15 4.06 -7.92 -20.79
N THR A 16 4.41 -8.15 -19.53
CA THR A 16 5.81 -8.25 -19.09
C THR A 16 6.35 -9.67 -19.31
N PRO A 17 7.66 -9.83 -19.67
CA PRO A 17 8.28 -11.14 -19.91
C PRO A 17 8.29 -12.07 -18.70
N ASP A 18 8.19 -11.51 -17.49
CA ASP A 18 8.29 -12.26 -16.25
C ASP A 18 6.94 -12.75 -15.70
N PHE A 19 5.83 -12.15 -16.13
CA PHE A 19 4.50 -12.53 -15.67
C PHE A 19 4.19 -14.03 -15.87
N PRO A 20 4.49 -14.66 -17.03
CA PRO A 20 4.23 -16.08 -17.22
C PRO A 20 5.08 -17.01 -16.36
N LYS A 21 6.18 -16.51 -15.79
CA LYS A 21 7.08 -17.28 -14.91
C LYS A 21 6.57 -17.34 -13.47
N ILE A 22 5.61 -16.49 -13.11
CA ILE A 22 5.08 -16.36 -11.76
C ILE A 22 3.80 -17.18 -11.66
N CYS A 23 3.80 -18.18 -10.81
CA CYS A 23 2.60 -18.95 -10.48
C CYS A 23 1.86 -18.31 -9.32
N PHE A 24 0.73 -17.68 -9.60
CA PHE A 24 -0.16 -17.16 -8.56
C PHE A 24 -1.10 -18.27 -8.09
N LYS A 25 -1.22 -18.41 -6.77
CA LYS A 25 -2.23 -19.31 -6.19
C LYS A 25 -3.62 -18.77 -6.55
N ALA A 26 -4.50 -19.62 -7.04
CA ALA A 26 -5.88 -19.26 -7.28
C ALA A 26 -6.53 -18.80 -5.95
N MET A 27 -7.04 -17.59 -5.94
CA MET A 27 -7.74 -17.00 -4.79
C MET A 27 -9.00 -16.33 -5.32
N GLU A 28 -10.12 -16.63 -4.68
CA GLU A 28 -11.37 -15.94 -4.96
C GLU A 28 -11.31 -14.52 -4.39
N PRO A 29 -11.87 -13.53 -5.09
CA PRO A 29 -11.93 -12.16 -4.59
C PRO A 29 -12.90 -12.08 -3.42
N LEU A 30 -12.42 -11.54 -2.30
CA LEU A 30 -13.28 -11.24 -1.15
C LEU A 30 -13.94 -9.86 -1.35
N PRO A 31 -15.22 -9.71 -1.01
CA PRO A 31 -15.89 -8.42 -0.98
C PRO A 31 -15.19 -7.46 -0.01
N LEU A 32 -15.02 -6.19 -0.40
CA LEU A 32 -14.40 -5.19 0.47
C LEU A 32 -15.14 -5.00 1.80
N ALA A 33 -16.45 -5.17 1.81
CA ALA A 33 -17.27 -5.10 3.02
C ALA A 33 -16.92 -6.18 4.05
N GLU A 34 -16.47 -7.35 3.61
CA GLU A 34 -16.00 -8.41 4.51
C GLU A 34 -14.58 -8.13 5.05
N VAL A 35 -13.74 -7.52 4.22
CA VAL A 35 -12.36 -7.17 4.60
C VAL A 35 -12.36 -5.96 5.55
N CYS A 36 -13.24 -5.00 5.31
CA CYS A 36 -13.35 -3.75 6.06
C CYS A 36 -14.76 -3.58 6.66
N PRO A 37 -15.18 -4.39 7.65
CA PRO A 37 -16.54 -4.40 8.17
C PRO A 37 -16.97 -3.11 8.89
N ARG A 38 -16.01 -2.24 9.23
CA ARG A 38 -16.24 -0.94 9.86
C ARG A 38 -16.29 0.22 8.88
N ALA A 39 -16.00 -0.01 7.60
CA ALA A 39 -16.05 1.03 6.60
C ALA A 39 -17.50 1.31 6.19
N ASP A 40 -17.82 2.58 6.05
CA ASP A 40 -19.12 2.99 5.51
C ASP A 40 -19.17 2.79 3.98
N ALA A 41 -20.34 3.01 3.40
CA ALA A 41 -20.54 2.81 1.96
C ALA A 41 -19.64 3.73 1.11
N ALA A 42 -19.42 4.98 1.54
CA ALA A 42 -18.60 5.94 0.81
C ALA A 42 -17.12 5.57 0.86
N ALA A 43 -16.63 5.06 2.00
CA ALA A 43 -15.28 4.54 2.13
C ALA A 43 -15.05 3.30 1.26
N LEU A 44 -16.03 2.37 1.24
CA LEU A 44 -15.95 1.17 0.40
C LEU A 44 -15.95 1.50 -1.09
N GLU A 45 -16.73 2.51 -1.50
CA GLU A 45 -16.74 3.02 -2.88
C GLU A 45 -15.35 3.57 -3.27
N LEU A 46 -14.78 4.45 -2.45
CA LEU A 46 -13.44 4.99 -2.68
C LEU A 46 -12.38 3.89 -2.74
N LEU A 47 -12.38 2.97 -1.79
CA LEU A 47 -11.46 1.83 -1.79
C LEU A 47 -11.59 0.99 -3.06
N GLY A 48 -12.81 0.77 -3.55
CA GLY A 48 -13.06 0.04 -4.79
C GLY A 48 -12.46 0.68 -6.04
N THR A 49 -12.34 2.01 -6.07
CA THR A 49 -11.71 2.74 -7.17
C THR A 49 -10.18 2.76 -7.10
N ILE A 50 -9.62 2.74 -5.88
CA ILE A 50 -8.17 2.78 -5.64
C ILE A 50 -7.56 1.38 -5.70
N LEU A 51 -8.25 0.37 -5.13
CA LEU A 51 -7.78 -1.01 -5.08
C LEU A 51 -8.09 -1.76 -6.38
N VAL A 52 -7.54 -1.29 -7.49
CA VAL A 52 -7.65 -1.92 -8.81
C VAL A 52 -6.28 -2.41 -9.23
N LEU A 53 -6.20 -3.69 -9.68
CA LEU A 53 -4.93 -4.30 -10.12
C LEU A 53 -4.35 -3.58 -11.33
N GLU A 54 -5.19 -3.29 -12.34
CA GLU A 54 -4.77 -2.62 -13.56
C GLU A 54 -4.54 -1.13 -13.30
N PRO A 55 -3.30 -0.60 -13.42
CA PRO A 55 -2.97 0.78 -13.11
C PRO A 55 -3.75 1.80 -13.96
N THR A 56 -4.02 1.48 -15.21
CA THR A 56 -4.76 2.37 -16.14
C THR A 56 -6.24 2.53 -15.78
N ARG A 57 -6.77 1.61 -14.97
CA ARG A 57 -8.16 1.62 -14.48
C ARG A 57 -8.28 2.10 -13.04
N ARG A 58 -7.16 2.34 -12.37
CA ARG A 58 -7.12 2.85 -11.00
C ARG A 58 -7.42 4.34 -11.01
N ALA A 59 -8.21 4.80 -10.04
CA ALA A 59 -8.46 6.22 -9.88
C ALA A 59 -7.16 7.01 -9.70
N THR A 60 -7.04 8.15 -10.36
CA THR A 60 -5.98 9.12 -10.11
C THR A 60 -6.18 9.82 -8.77
N ALA A 61 -5.16 10.52 -8.26
CA ALA A 61 -5.28 11.29 -7.03
C ALA A 61 -6.39 12.35 -7.12
N ASP A 62 -6.50 13.04 -8.25
CA ASP A 62 -7.54 14.04 -8.47
C ASP A 62 -8.94 13.40 -8.43
N GLN A 63 -9.14 12.28 -9.11
CA GLN A 63 -10.39 11.54 -9.06
C GLN A 63 -10.71 10.99 -7.66
N ALA A 64 -9.70 10.55 -6.92
CA ALA A 64 -9.90 10.09 -5.55
C ALA A 64 -10.28 11.25 -4.60
N LEU A 65 -9.77 12.46 -4.84
CA LEU A 65 -10.13 13.65 -4.06
C LEU A 65 -11.59 14.11 -4.28
N GLU A 66 -12.18 13.80 -5.43
CA GLU A 66 -13.58 14.05 -5.75
C GLU A 66 -14.54 12.99 -5.12
N ALA A 67 -13.99 11.99 -4.45
CA ALA A 67 -14.80 10.94 -3.85
C ALA A 67 -15.66 11.47 -2.70
N ARG A 68 -16.91 11.03 -2.68
CA ARG A 68 -17.90 11.42 -1.68
C ARG A 68 -17.44 11.22 -0.23
N PHE A 69 -16.57 10.26 0.01
CA PHE A 69 -15.97 10.01 1.32
C PHE A 69 -15.14 11.22 1.83
N LEU A 70 -14.50 11.98 0.92
CA LEU A 70 -13.67 13.12 1.26
C LEU A 70 -14.44 14.46 1.24
N GLU A 71 -15.65 14.49 0.69
CA GLU A 71 -16.49 15.69 0.61
C GLU A 71 -17.34 15.95 1.87
N GLY A 72 -17.39 14.99 2.81
CA GLY A 72 -18.25 15.08 4.00
C GLY A 72 -17.86 16.23 4.93
N PRO A 73 -18.85 16.87 5.61
CA PRO A 73 -18.58 17.94 6.59
C PRO A 73 -17.74 17.44 7.79
N ASP A 74 -17.76 16.15 8.05
CA ASP A 74 -16.99 15.47 9.10
C ASP A 74 -15.65 14.91 8.60
N ALA A 75 -15.29 15.15 7.33
CA ALA A 75 -13.98 14.76 6.83
C ALA A 75 -12.90 15.48 7.67
N PRO A 76 -12.01 14.75 8.36
CA PRO A 76 -11.01 15.37 9.21
C PRO A 76 -10.13 16.27 8.33
N ARG A 77 -10.32 17.57 8.45
CA ARG A 77 -9.43 18.56 7.81
C ARG A 77 -8.11 18.53 8.57
N VAL A 78 -7.24 17.65 8.15
CA VAL A 78 -5.89 17.60 8.69
C VAL A 78 -5.12 18.77 8.10
N ASP A 79 -4.59 19.64 8.96
CA ASP A 79 -3.63 20.64 8.52
C ASP A 79 -2.39 19.90 7.98
N LEU A 80 -2.21 19.94 6.67
CA LEU A 80 -1.11 19.26 5.99
C LEU A 80 0.26 19.70 6.48
N ALA A 81 0.40 20.95 6.94
CA ALA A 81 1.64 21.44 7.50
C ALA A 81 1.96 20.73 8.83
N THR A 82 0.98 20.61 9.72
CA THR A 82 1.11 19.88 10.99
C THR A 82 1.37 18.39 10.76
N LEU A 83 0.68 17.79 9.79
CA LEU A 83 0.89 16.37 9.44
C LEU A 83 2.29 16.15 8.87
N ALA A 84 2.76 17.02 7.96
CA ALA A 84 4.09 16.91 7.36
C ALA A 84 5.20 17.00 8.42
N LEU A 85 5.07 17.90 9.40
CA LEU A 85 6.03 18.05 10.49
C LEU A 85 6.02 16.81 11.42
N SER A 86 4.84 16.28 11.73
CA SER A 86 4.72 15.09 12.59
C SER A 86 5.25 13.83 11.92
N THR A 87 5.01 13.66 10.62
CA THR A 87 5.53 12.50 9.86
C THR A 87 7.03 12.60 9.63
N ALA A 88 7.59 13.78 9.37
CA ALA A 88 9.03 13.98 9.26
C ALA A 88 9.75 13.61 10.58
N ALA A 89 9.26 14.11 11.71
CA ALA A 89 9.81 13.76 13.02
C ALA A 89 9.72 12.27 13.35
N ALA A 90 8.61 11.60 12.98
CA ALA A 90 8.45 10.15 13.16
C ALA A 90 9.36 9.33 12.25
N CYS A 91 9.62 9.79 11.02
CA CYS A 91 10.55 9.15 10.10
C CYS A 91 11.99 9.29 10.57
N ASP A 92 12.39 10.46 11.09
CA ASP A 92 13.73 10.68 11.61
C ASP A 92 13.99 9.85 12.86
N ALA A 93 13.01 9.76 13.77
CA ALA A 93 13.10 8.90 14.95
C ALA A 93 13.26 7.41 14.58
N LYS A 94 12.52 6.92 13.59
CA LYS A 94 12.67 5.54 13.09
C LYS A 94 14.00 5.30 12.42
N ARG A 95 14.51 6.26 11.65
CA ARG A 95 15.81 6.16 10.99
C ARG A 95 16.94 6.09 12.00
N SER A 96 16.91 6.92 13.05
CA SER A 96 17.91 6.89 14.12
C SER A 96 17.93 5.56 14.87
N ALA A 97 16.73 5.02 15.20
CA ALA A 97 16.62 3.73 15.87
C ALA A 97 17.12 2.55 15.01
N GLN A 98 16.96 2.63 13.67
CA GLN A 98 17.42 1.59 12.75
C GLN A 98 18.94 1.57 12.61
N VAL A 99 19.57 2.76 12.56
CA VAL A 99 21.05 2.86 12.46
C VAL A 99 21.73 2.23 13.65
N ASP A 100 21.22 2.46 14.87
CA ASP A 100 21.78 1.88 16.10
C ASP A 100 21.71 0.33 16.09
N SER A 101 20.61 -0.24 15.55
CA SER A 101 20.44 -1.70 15.48
C SER A 101 21.35 -2.37 14.42
N ASP A 102 21.59 -1.68 13.31
CA ASP A 102 22.40 -2.22 12.22
C ASP A 102 23.90 -2.20 12.56
N GLU A 103 24.39 -1.20 13.34
CA GLU A 103 25.76 -1.17 13.82
C GLU A 103 26.06 -2.28 14.85
N GLU A 104 25.13 -2.65 15.71
CA GLU A 104 25.32 -3.75 16.67
C GLU A 104 25.40 -5.12 15.98
N ASP A 105 24.67 -5.33 14.89
CA ASP A 105 24.64 -6.61 14.18
C ASP A 105 25.93 -6.84 13.34
N TRP A 106 26.48 -5.79 12.74
CA TRP A 106 27.77 -5.83 12.05
C TRP A 106 28.95 -6.16 12.97
N ASN A 107 28.94 -5.67 14.20
CA ASN A 107 30.00 -5.93 15.18
C ASN A 107 29.91 -7.33 15.82
N ARG A 108 28.75 -7.99 15.75
CA ARG A 108 28.53 -9.34 16.30
C ARG A 108 28.92 -10.46 15.33
N GLY A 109 29.02 -10.16 14.04
CA GLY A 109 29.44 -11.07 12.99
C GLY A 109 30.96 -11.03 12.78
N GLY A 110 31.74 -11.30 13.82
CA GLY A 110 33.19 -11.40 13.73
C GLY A 110 33.59 -12.47 12.73
N TRP A 111 34.40 -12.07 11.74
CA TRP A 111 35.09 -12.93 10.79
C TRP A 111 36.17 -13.73 11.50
N GLU A 112 35.78 -14.60 12.42
CA GLU A 112 36.71 -15.62 12.96
C GLU A 112 36.53 -16.92 12.18
N GLY A 113 37.37 -17.13 11.20
CA GLY A 113 37.48 -18.45 10.56
C GLY A 113 37.73 -18.48 9.07
N LEU A 114 38.78 -17.87 8.57
CA LEU A 114 39.49 -18.33 7.38
C LEU A 114 41.01 -18.17 7.63
N GLY A 115 41.52 -19.16 8.33
CA GLY A 115 42.93 -19.48 8.38
C GLY A 115 43.18 -20.76 7.62
#